data_d048873074ccbfc1a3affec6937d22bf
#
_entry.id   d048873074ccbfc1a3affec6937d22bf
#
_cell.length_a   1.000
_cell.length_b   1.000
_cell.length_c   1.000
_cell.angle_alpha   90.00
_cell.angle_beta   90.00
_cell.angle_gamma   90.00
#
_symmetry.space_group_name_H-M   'P 1'
#
loop_
_entity.id
_entity.type
_entity.pdbx_description
1 polymer ?
#
loop_
_entity_poly.entity_id
_entity_poly.type
_entity_poly.pdbx_seq_one_letter_code
_entity_poly.pdbx_strand_id
1 'polypeptide(L)'
;MKASILSSLAVITFCSHLHARDTAAASAAPAADLVADQAAAPSKKSEQTRLAEENALLAEKTKRDLAELTAQVQKLKLEKELITEQFALAELKRKQASQQSDIQFAAEFEEITRTAEVAKAKASQAASELKIKQAEWGMQTASLEAEISVLETQQKRDGYANAQPVYLDNPLKDDGTLVISDRRIAMNGPVTYNTAEHITTRINYFNNKDSQKPIFIVIDTSPGGSVMAGYRILKAMEGSTAPVYVVVKSFAASMAASICTLAEKSYAYPNAVILHHQISSTYFLTRLNLTEQKESYEESQQWWKRLASPIAQKMGISNEEFIKRLYAKTSSGEWTEFGIEAQ
;
A
#
# COMPACT_ATOMS: atom_id res chain seq x y z
N MET A 1 16.59 -25.82 -34.67
CA MET A 1 15.21 -25.76 -34.14
C MET A 1 14.94 -24.34 -33.68
N LYS A 2 14.07 -23.64 -34.41
CA LYS A 2 13.76 -22.22 -34.23
C LYS A 2 12.63 -22.09 -33.19
N ALA A 3 12.84 -21.35 -32.11
CA ALA A 3 11.76 -20.93 -31.20
C ALA A 3 11.49 -19.45 -31.43
N SER A 4 10.29 -19.17 -31.91
CA SER A 4 9.71 -17.83 -32.08
C SER A 4 9.28 -17.29 -30.72
N ILE A 5 9.73 -16.08 -30.38
CA ILE A 5 9.23 -15.29 -29.26
C ILE A 5 8.21 -14.32 -29.84
N LEU A 6 6.94 -14.53 -29.53
CA LEU A 6 5.88 -13.54 -29.77
C LEU A 6 5.89 -12.52 -28.63
N SER A 7 6.17 -11.29 -29.00
CA SER A 7 6.07 -10.11 -28.14
C SER A 7 4.63 -9.59 -28.21
N SER A 8 3.87 -9.70 -27.14
CA SER A 8 2.56 -9.08 -27.02
C SER A 8 2.70 -7.68 -26.45
N LEU A 9 2.45 -6.69 -27.32
CA LEU A 9 2.35 -5.28 -26.95
C LEU A 9 0.96 -5.01 -26.39
N ALA A 10 0.83 -4.78 -25.12
CA ALA A 10 -0.41 -4.33 -24.50
C ALA A 10 -0.50 -2.80 -24.61
N VAL A 11 -1.43 -2.33 -25.43
CA VAL A 11 -1.81 -0.91 -25.50
C VAL A 11 -2.78 -0.64 -24.34
N ILE A 12 -2.37 0.16 -23.39
CA ILE A 12 -3.26 0.67 -22.34
C ILE A 12 -3.84 2.00 -22.82
N THR A 13 -5.11 1.95 -23.19
CA THR A 13 -5.91 3.14 -23.52
C THR A 13 -6.43 3.75 -22.22
N PHE A 14 -5.95 4.92 -21.86
CA PHE A 14 -6.49 5.73 -20.76
C PHE A 14 -7.68 6.52 -21.26
N CYS A 15 -8.86 6.17 -20.78
CA CYS A 15 -10.10 6.91 -21.04
C CYS A 15 -10.32 7.90 -19.90
N SER A 16 -10.09 9.18 -20.19
CA SER A 16 -10.37 10.29 -19.27
C SER A 16 -11.87 10.64 -19.38
N HIS A 17 -12.64 10.40 -18.33
CA HIS A 17 -13.98 10.97 -18.20
C HIS A 17 -13.93 12.18 -17.28
N LEU A 18 -14.04 13.35 -17.88
CA LEU A 18 -14.35 14.62 -17.23
C LEU A 18 -15.82 14.60 -16.82
N HIS A 19 -16.14 14.76 -15.55
CA HIS A 19 -17.46 15.22 -15.13
C HIS A 19 -17.28 16.43 -14.21
N ALA A 20 -17.59 17.58 -14.78
CA ALA A 20 -17.85 18.78 -14.03
C ALA A 20 -19.24 18.69 -13.39
N ARG A 21 -19.38 19.07 -12.15
CA ARG A 21 -20.62 19.58 -11.61
C ARG A 21 -20.34 20.63 -10.54
N ASP A 22 -20.68 21.85 -10.92
CA ASP A 22 -20.98 22.97 -10.02
C ASP A 22 -22.06 22.59 -9.01
N THR A 23 -21.92 23.08 -7.81
CA THR A 23 -23.00 23.83 -7.16
C THR A 23 -22.46 24.59 -5.94
N ALA A 24 -22.96 25.75 -5.86
CA ALA A 24 -22.68 26.91 -5.04
C ALA A 24 -23.15 26.82 -3.57
N ALA A 25 -22.53 27.70 -2.79
CA ALA A 25 -23.07 28.64 -1.82
C ALA A 25 -23.48 28.13 -0.43
N ALA A 26 -22.96 28.65 0.57
CA ALA A 26 -23.34 29.75 1.44
C ALA A 26 -22.86 29.58 2.88
N SER A 27 -22.13 30.58 3.33
CA SER A 27 -22.40 31.46 4.47
C SER A 27 -22.36 30.87 5.89
N ALA A 28 -21.46 31.26 6.68
CA ALA A 28 -21.54 32.16 7.82
C ALA A 28 -20.39 31.95 8.82
N ALA A 29 -19.68 32.99 9.06
CA ALA A 29 -18.93 33.23 10.30
C ALA A 29 -19.93 33.78 11.34
N PRO A 30 -19.60 34.08 12.61
CA PRO A 30 -18.31 34.37 13.20
C PRO A 30 -18.11 33.89 14.66
N ALA A 31 -17.00 34.32 15.19
CA ALA A 31 -16.65 34.66 16.59
C ALA A 31 -15.69 33.68 17.28
N ALA A 32 -14.52 34.12 17.43
CA ALA A 32 -13.89 34.94 18.48
C ALA A 32 -13.18 34.15 19.58
N ASP A 33 -11.92 34.50 19.68
CA ASP A 33 -11.08 34.57 20.90
C ASP A 33 -10.71 33.28 21.65
N LEU A 34 -9.43 32.95 21.64
CA LEU A 34 -8.55 33.26 22.77
C LEU A 34 -7.10 32.87 22.46
N VAL A 35 -6.27 33.83 22.70
CA VAL A 35 -4.80 33.80 22.71
C VAL A 35 -4.31 32.76 23.74
N ALA A 36 -3.39 31.89 23.35
CA ALA A 36 -2.36 31.37 24.23
C ALA A 36 -1.12 31.05 23.40
N ASP A 37 -0.18 31.94 23.55
CA ASP A 37 1.22 31.82 23.17
C ASP A 37 1.84 30.61 23.88
N GLN A 38 2.20 29.60 23.13
CA GLN A 38 3.23 28.64 23.52
C GLN A 38 3.96 28.22 22.26
N ALA A 39 5.19 28.67 22.18
CA ALA A 39 6.17 28.20 21.20
C ALA A 39 6.41 26.71 21.40
N ALA A 40 5.64 25.88 20.72
CA ALA A 40 5.89 24.45 20.62
C ALA A 40 6.79 24.20 19.41
N ALA A 41 7.80 23.38 19.60
CA ALA A 41 8.60 22.80 18.54
C ALA A 41 7.69 22.30 17.40
N PRO A 42 8.08 22.46 16.12
CA PRO A 42 7.22 22.13 15.00
C PRO A 42 6.78 20.65 15.10
N SER A 43 5.47 20.45 15.19
CA SER A 43 4.91 19.10 15.21
C SER A 43 5.27 18.39 13.89
N LYS A 44 5.46 17.06 13.92
CA LYS A 44 5.69 16.24 12.72
C LYS A 44 4.68 16.54 11.60
N LYS A 45 3.47 16.96 11.96
CA LYS A 45 2.43 17.41 11.02
C LYS A 45 2.80 18.72 10.31
N SER A 46 3.49 19.64 11.00
CA SER A 46 3.97 20.89 10.38
C SER A 46 5.14 20.62 9.41
N GLU A 47 5.96 19.64 9.72
CA GLU A 47 7.09 19.23 8.87
C GLU A 47 6.61 18.51 7.60
N GLN A 48 5.62 17.64 7.71
CA GLN A 48 4.95 17.00 6.58
C GLN A 48 4.28 18.03 5.67
N THR A 49 3.60 19.02 6.24
CA THR A 49 2.98 20.11 5.48
C THR A 49 4.04 20.96 4.77
N ARG A 50 5.15 21.27 5.46
CA ARG A 50 6.28 22.01 4.87
C ARG A 50 6.93 21.26 3.71
N LEU A 51 7.16 19.95 3.87
CA LEU A 51 7.71 19.10 2.80
C LEU A 51 6.74 18.95 1.61
N ALA A 52 5.44 18.90 1.88
CA ALA A 52 4.44 18.87 0.83
C ALA A 52 4.39 20.20 0.05
N GLU A 53 4.49 21.35 0.73
CA GLU A 53 4.57 22.67 0.12
C GLU A 53 5.89 22.85 -0.66
N GLU A 54 7.00 22.38 -0.12
CA GLU A 54 8.31 22.40 -0.78
C GLU A 54 8.32 21.54 -2.04
N ASN A 55 7.73 20.35 -2.00
CA ASN A 55 7.56 19.48 -3.15
C ASN A 55 6.63 20.11 -4.21
N ALA A 56 5.54 20.74 -3.79
CA ALA A 56 4.64 21.47 -4.69
C ALA A 56 5.36 22.65 -5.37
N LEU A 57 6.12 23.43 -4.60
CA LEU A 57 6.91 24.55 -5.12
C LEU A 57 8.01 24.07 -6.08
N LEU A 58 8.69 22.97 -5.74
CA LEU A 58 9.70 22.35 -6.60
C LEU A 58 9.06 21.84 -7.90
N ALA A 59 7.92 21.17 -7.82
CA ALA A 59 7.19 20.70 -9.00
C ALA A 59 6.75 21.86 -9.91
N GLU A 60 6.30 22.96 -9.34
CA GLU A 60 5.94 24.16 -10.13
C GLU A 60 7.15 24.81 -10.77
N LYS A 61 8.26 24.93 -10.04
CA LYS A 61 9.54 25.42 -10.58
C LYS A 61 10.02 24.53 -11.70
N THR A 62 10.01 23.22 -11.48
CA THR A 62 10.37 22.19 -12.46
C THR A 62 9.54 22.33 -13.72
N LYS A 63 8.22 22.51 -13.58
CA LYS A 63 7.31 22.69 -14.70
C LYS A 63 7.60 23.95 -15.52
N ARG A 64 7.95 25.05 -14.85
CA ARG A 64 8.36 26.31 -15.54
C ARG A 64 9.66 26.12 -16.28
N ASP A 65 10.68 25.60 -15.63
CA ASP A 65 11.99 25.38 -16.25
C ASP A 65 11.91 24.38 -17.42
N LEU A 66 11.09 23.33 -17.30
CA LEU A 66 10.77 22.40 -18.36
C LEU A 66 10.07 23.08 -19.55
N ALA A 67 9.11 23.94 -19.28
CA ALA A 67 8.40 24.68 -20.32
C ALA A 67 9.36 25.63 -21.06
N GLU A 68 10.24 26.31 -20.34
CA GLU A 68 11.24 27.21 -20.92
C GLU A 68 12.24 26.42 -21.79
N LEU A 69 12.79 25.31 -21.29
CA LEU A 69 13.69 24.46 -22.06
C LEU A 69 12.99 23.82 -23.26
N THR A 70 11.74 23.42 -23.12
CA THR A 70 10.95 22.89 -24.23
C THR A 70 10.75 23.96 -25.32
N ALA A 71 10.48 25.20 -24.92
CA ALA A 71 10.38 26.34 -25.85
C ALA A 71 11.70 26.61 -26.54
N GLN A 72 12.83 26.56 -25.82
CA GLN A 72 14.17 26.70 -26.40
C GLN A 72 14.48 25.60 -27.42
N VAL A 73 14.18 24.34 -27.08
CA VAL A 73 14.36 23.21 -28.00
C VAL A 73 13.50 23.36 -29.25
N GLN A 74 12.24 23.80 -29.07
CA GLN A 74 11.38 24.08 -30.22
C GLN A 74 11.89 25.20 -31.09
N LYS A 75 12.36 26.29 -30.49
CA LYS A 75 12.99 27.41 -31.23
C LYS A 75 14.20 26.96 -32.04
N LEU A 76 15.09 26.17 -31.43
CA LEU A 76 16.26 25.63 -32.10
C LEU A 76 15.91 24.61 -33.21
N LYS A 77 14.82 23.85 -33.04
CA LYS A 77 14.31 22.97 -34.11
C LYS A 77 13.80 23.76 -35.32
N LEU A 78 13.01 24.80 -35.05
CA LEU A 78 12.50 25.69 -36.12
C LEU A 78 13.65 26.43 -36.85
N GLU A 79 14.65 26.88 -36.07
CA GLU A 79 15.86 27.50 -36.64
C GLU A 79 16.63 26.52 -37.53
N LYS A 80 16.76 25.27 -37.11
CA LYS A 80 17.34 24.19 -37.91
C LYS A 80 16.52 23.92 -39.19
N GLU A 81 15.19 23.86 -39.11
CA GLU A 81 14.31 23.69 -40.26
C GLU A 81 14.43 24.85 -41.22
N LEU A 82 14.42 26.09 -40.72
CA LEU A 82 14.62 27.29 -41.54
C LEU A 82 15.94 27.25 -42.27
N ILE A 83 17.03 26.89 -41.59
CA ILE A 83 18.37 26.77 -42.22
C ILE A 83 18.39 25.65 -43.27
N THR A 84 17.70 24.52 -43.00
CA THR A 84 17.57 23.40 -43.94
C THR A 84 16.82 23.82 -45.22
N GLU A 85 15.75 24.60 -45.07
CA GLU A 85 14.98 25.17 -46.18
C GLU A 85 15.76 26.21 -46.96
N GLN A 86 16.51 27.08 -46.29
CA GLN A 86 17.44 28.03 -46.93
C GLN A 86 18.52 27.31 -47.75
N PHE A 87 19.00 26.17 -47.20
CA PHE A 87 19.96 25.34 -47.92
C PHE A 87 19.36 24.74 -49.20
N ALA A 88 18.14 24.18 -49.11
CA ALA A 88 17.42 23.62 -50.25
C ALA A 88 17.15 24.71 -51.33
N LEU A 89 16.79 25.92 -50.90
CA LEU A 89 16.58 27.06 -51.77
C LEU A 89 17.88 27.51 -52.45
N ALA A 90 19.00 27.52 -51.73
CA ALA A 90 20.32 27.84 -52.26
C ALA A 90 20.75 26.81 -53.31
N GLU A 91 20.47 25.53 -53.08
CA GLU A 91 20.73 24.46 -54.05
C GLU A 91 19.89 24.59 -55.33
N LEU A 92 18.59 24.96 -55.18
CA LEU A 92 17.72 25.26 -56.32
C LEU A 92 18.20 26.47 -57.13
N LYS A 93 18.63 27.55 -56.49
CA LYS A 93 19.23 28.73 -57.14
C LYS A 93 20.53 28.38 -57.85
N ARG A 94 21.34 27.49 -57.28
CA ARG A 94 22.54 26.97 -57.91
C ARG A 94 22.24 26.21 -59.20
N LYS A 95 21.21 25.37 -59.18
CA LYS A 95 20.75 24.63 -60.37
C LYS A 95 20.24 25.57 -61.50
N GLN A 96 19.63 26.68 -61.10
CA GLN A 96 19.08 27.67 -62.06
C GLN A 96 20.16 28.63 -62.63
N ALA A 97 21.19 28.91 -61.85
CA ALA A 97 22.22 29.87 -62.19
C ALA A 97 23.51 29.19 -62.79
N SER A 98 23.34 28.17 -63.59
CA SER A 98 24.51 27.54 -64.25
C SER A 98 25.23 28.51 -65.10
N GLN A 99 26.40 28.93 -64.74
CA GLN A 99 27.60 29.27 -65.41
C GLN A 99 28.39 30.52 -64.95
N GLN A 100 27.94 31.36 -64.04
CA GLN A 100 28.75 32.56 -63.76
C GLN A 100 29.07 32.86 -62.25
N SER A 101 28.71 32.05 -61.32
CA SER A 101 29.01 32.35 -59.90
C SER A 101 29.30 31.15 -58.99
N ASP A 102 29.98 30.10 -59.48
CA ASP A 102 30.30 28.90 -58.71
C ASP A 102 31.06 29.17 -57.38
N ILE A 103 31.85 30.24 -57.34
CA ILE A 103 32.67 30.63 -56.19
C ILE A 103 31.78 31.28 -55.11
N GLN A 104 30.81 32.12 -55.46
CA GLN A 104 29.93 32.79 -54.55
C GLN A 104 28.92 31.79 -53.96
N PHE A 105 28.38 30.92 -54.80
CA PHE A 105 27.46 29.86 -54.34
C PHE A 105 28.16 28.82 -53.45
N ALA A 106 29.43 28.49 -53.72
CA ALA A 106 30.21 27.59 -52.88
C ALA A 106 30.42 28.18 -51.48
N ALA A 107 30.72 29.48 -51.38
CA ALA A 107 30.86 30.16 -50.09
C ALA A 107 29.54 30.25 -49.30
N GLU A 108 28.40 30.61 -49.96
CA GLU A 108 27.09 30.60 -49.33
C GLU A 108 26.65 29.18 -48.89
N PHE A 109 26.94 28.18 -49.71
CA PHE A 109 26.68 26.79 -49.40
C PHE A 109 27.46 26.30 -48.17
N GLU A 110 28.74 26.66 -48.09
CA GLU A 110 29.59 26.34 -46.95
C GLU A 110 29.10 27.04 -45.67
N GLU A 111 28.68 28.32 -45.76
CA GLU A 111 28.15 29.08 -44.66
C GLU A 111 26.81 28.52 -44.16
N ILE A 112 25.89 28.17 -45.09
CA ILE A 112 24.60 27.53 -44.75
C ILE A 112 24.86 26.15 -44.12
N THR A 113 25.75 25.34 -44.62
CA THR A 113 26.11 24.04 -44.07
C THR A 113 26.67 24.20 -42.67
N ARG A 114 27.59 25.14 -42.47
CA ARG A 114 28.18 25.43 -41.15
C ARG A 114 27.14 25.90 -40.15
N THR A 115 26.23 26.77 -40.56
CA THR A 115 25.13 27.23 -39.68
C THR A 115 24.13 26.11 -39.35
N ALA A 116 23.83 25.24 -40.31
CA ALA A 116 23.00 24.06 -40.08
C ALA A 116 23.62 23.07 -39.07
N GLU A 117 24.92 22.82 -39.18
CA GLU A 117 25.67 21.98 -38.24
C GLU A 117 25.70 22.57 -36.82
N VAL A 118 25.93 23.90 -36.72
CA VAL A 118 25.89 24.60 -35.43
C VAL A 118 24.49 24.55 -34.81
N ALA A 119 23.44 24.77 -35.60
CA ALA A 119 22.07 24.68 -35.11
C ALA A 119 21.71 23.25 -34.64
N LYS A 120 22.15 22.23 -35.39
CA LYS A 120 22.00 20.82 -35.01
C LYS A 120 22.73 20.49 -33.70
N ALA A 121 23.96 20.96 -33.53
CA ALA A 121 24.75 20.76 -32.33
C ALA A 121 24.09 21.43 -31.12
N LYS A 122 23.63 22.68 -31.25
CA LYS A 122 22.89 23.41 -30.19
C LYS A 122 21.59 22.71 -29.81
N ALA A 123 20.81 22.24 -30.79
CA ALA A 123 19.56 21.50 -30.51
C ALA A 123 19.83 20.17 -29.78
N SER A 124 20.90 19.46 -30.16
CA SER A 124 21.32 18.24 -29.48
C SER A 124 21.77 18.49 -28.02
N GLN A 125 22.54 19.57 -27.83
CA GLN A 125 22.97 19.98 -26.49
C GLN A 125 21.79 20.34 -25.63
N ALA A 126 20.85 21.18 -26.07
CA ALA A 126 19.68 21.57 -25.35
C ALA A 126 18.77 20.35 -25.00
N ALA A 127 18.64 19.39 -25.92
CA ALA A 127 17.92 18.16 -25.68
C ALA A 127 18.57 17.27 -24.58
N SER A 128 19.91 17.27 -24.55
CA SER A 128 20.68 16.54 -23.55
C SER A 128 20.56 17.20 -22.16
N GLU A 129 20.67 18.52 -22.11
CA GLU A 129 20.50 19.30 -20.89
C GLU A 129 19.08 19.13 -20.30
N LEU A 130 18.05 19.13 -21.18
CA LEU A 130 16.67 18.86 -20.76
C LEU A 130 16.54 17.48 -20.12
N LYS A 131 17.12 16.43 -20.72
CA LYS A 131 17.07 15.08 -20.14
C LYS A 131 17.77 14.98 -18.80
N ILE A 132 18.93 15.64 -18.66
CA ILE A 132 19.67 15.66 -17.39
C ILE A 132 18.80 16.31 -16.30
N LYS A 133 18.23 17.48 -16.58
CA LYS A 133 17.37 18.17 -15.62
C LYS A 133 16.12 17.37 -15.29
N GLN A 134 15.49 16.74 -16.26
CA GLN A 134 14.34 15.85 -16.00
C GLN A 134 14.69 14.70 -15.05
N ALA A 135 15.88 14.10 -15.24
CA ALA A 135 16.36 13.03 -14.39
C ALA A 135 16.68 13.54 -12.96
N GLU A 136 17.33 14.69 -12.83
CA GLU A 136 17.63 15.32 -11.53
C GLU A 136 16.34 15.63 -10.75
N TRP A 137 15.36 16.23 -11.42
CA TRP A 137 14.09 16.54 -10.80
C TRP A 137 13.28 15.30 -10.45
N GLY A 138 13.31 14.28 -11.30
CA GLY A 138 12.70 12.98 -11.01
C GLY A 138 13.28 12.36 -9.76
N MET A 139 14.59 12.41 -9.58
CA MET A 139 15.26 11.93 -8.38
C MET A 139 14.89 12.75 -7.14
N GLN A 140 14.85 14.08 -7.23
CA GLN A 140 14.46 14.94 -6.12
C GLN A 140 13.02 14.71 -5.71
N THR A 141 12.09 14.63 -6.67
CA THR A 141 10.67 14.35 -6.40
C THR A 141 10.51 12.99 -5.73
N ALA A 142 11.16 11.95 -6.27
CA ALA A 142 11.11 10.61 -5.67
C ALA A 142 11.69 10.58 -4.25
N SER A 143 12.75 11.35 -4.00
CA SER A 143 13.34 11.48 -2.65
C SER A 143 12.36 12.12 -1.67
N LEU A 144 11.71 13.22 -2.07
CA LEU A 144 10.72 13.91 -1.24
C LEU A 144 9.46 13.06 -1.00
N GLU A 145 8.98 12.34 -2.03
CA GLU A 145 7.87 11.41 -1.88
C GLU A 145 8.19 10.26 -0.93
N ALA A 146 9.41 9.73 -1.00
CA ALA A 146 9.88 8.71 -0.06
C ALA A 146 9.93 9.25 1.38
N GLU A 147 10.41 10.48 1.57
CA GLU A 147 10.48 11.13 2.88
C GLU A 147 9.08 11.41 3.45
N ILE A 148 8.16 11.93 2.64
CA ILE A 148 6.75 12.10 3.01
C ILE A 148 6.13 10.76 3.41
N SER A 149 6.34 9.69 2.63
CA SER A 149 5.83 8.36 2.94
C SER A 149 6.36 7.82 4.27
N VAL A 150 7.64 8.06 4.57
CA VAL A 150 8.24 7.72 5.87
C VAL A 150 7.57 8.49 7.00
N LEU A 151 7.40 9.81 6.85
CA LEU A 151 6.74 10.66 7.85
C LEU A 151 5.28 10.28 8.06
N GLU A 152 4.53 10.00 6.98
CA GLU A 152 3.15 9.50 7.08
C GLU A 152 3.07 8.18 7.83
N THR A 153 4.00 7.27 7.54
CA THR A 153 4.07 5.97 8.23
C THR A 153 4.40 6.14 9.70
N GLN A 154 5.34 7.05 10.03
CA GLN A 154 5.67 7.40 11.41
C GLN A 154 4.47 8.04 12.12
N GLN A 155 3.79 8.99 11.47
CA GLN A 155 2.63 9.65 12.04
C GLN A 155 1.47 8.66 12.28
N LYS A 156 1.22 7.74 11.35
CA LYS A 156 0.27 6.64 11.55
C LYS A 156 0.68 5.78 12.73
N ARG A 157 1.95 5.40 12.82
CA ARG A 157 2.48 4.62 13.95
C ARG A 157 2.28 5.37 15.27
N ASP A 158 2.64 6.64 15.32
CA ASP A 158 2.56 7.47 16.54
C ASP A 158 1.08 7.72 16.92
N GLY A 159 0.16 7.77 15.94
CA GLY A 159 -1.28 7.82 16.18
C GLY A 159 -1.86 6.55 16.81
N TYR A 160 -1.16 5.41 16.65
CA TYR A 160 -1.60 4.12 17.19
C TYR A 160 -0.76 3.63 18.38
N ALA A 161 0.42 4.18 18.62
CA ALA A 161 1.29 3.84 19.74
C ALA A 161 1.91 5.11 20.30
N ASN A 162 2.15 5.13 21.60
CA ASN A 162 2.89 6.22 22.23
C ASN A 162 4.27 6.35 21.59
N ALA A 163 4.81 7.57 21.52
CA ALA A 163 6.15 7.83 21.02
C ALA A 163 7.21 7.04 21.82
N GLN A 164 6.92 6.78 23.10
CA GLN A 164 7.68 5.88 23.96
C GLN A 164 6.81 4.67 24.29
N PRO A 165 6.98 3.54 23.60
CA PRO A 165 6.18 2.34 23.85
C PRO A 165 6.47 1.80 25.25
N VAL A 166 5.39 1.43 25.94
CA VAL A 166 5.46 0.78 27.26
C VAL A 166 5.34 -0.73 27.07
N TYR A 167 6.29 -1.47 27.61
CA TYR A 167 6.30 -2.93 27.57
C TYR A 167 5.97 -3.47 28.96
N LEU A 168 4.82 -4.12 29.10
CA LEU A 168 4.37 -4.75 30.33
C LEU A 168 4.26 -6.25 30.13
N ASP A 169 4.78 -7.02 31.08
CA ASP A 169 4.64 -8.49 31.09
C ASP A 169 3.18 -8.89 31.38
N ASN A 170 2.47 -8.10 32.19
CA ASN A 170 1.03 -8.18 32.34
C ASN A 170 0.37 -6.90 31.77
N PRO A 171 -0.11 -6.93 30.50
CA PRO A 171 -0.57 -5.72 29.83
C PRO A 171 -1.95 -5.23 30.29
N LEU A 172 -2.73 -6.05 31.00
CA LEU A 172 -4.01 -5.66 31.60
C LEU A 172 -3.74 -5.10 32.99
N LYS A 173 -4.11 -3.84 33.21
CA LYS A 173 -4.04 -3.17 34.51
C LYS A 173 -5.27 -3.47 35.35
N ASP A 174 -5.17 -3.21 36.65
CA ASP A 174 -6.28 -3.43 37.63
C ASP A 174 -7.48 -2.53 37.33
N ASP A 175 -7.32 -1.41 36.70
CA ASP A 175 -8.39 -0.51 36.24
C ASP A 175 -9.11 -0.98 34.95
N GLY A 176 -8.75 -2.16 34.44
CA GLY A 176 -9.26 -2.70 33.18
C GLY A 176 -8.61 -2.13 31.91
N THR A 177 -7.64 -1.22 32.04
CA THR A 177 -6.93 -0.66 30.88
C THR A 177 -5.93 -1.68 30.33
N LEU A 178 -6.05 -2.00 29.04
CA LEU A 178 -5.09 -2.83 28.31
C LEU A 178 -4.01 -1.95 27.66
N VAL A 179 -2.75 -2.10 28.09
CA VAL A 179 -1.60 -1.39 27.52
C VAL A 179 -0.98 -2.21 26.42
N ILE A 180 -1.19 -1.79 25.18
CA ILE A 180 -0.64 -2.42 23.98
C ILE A 180 0.62 -1.63 23.55
N SER A 181 1.74 -2.34 23.39
CA SER A 181 2.99 -1.74 22.89
C SER A 181 2.97 -1.49 21.38
N ASP A 182 4.07 -0.99 20.84
CA ASP A 182 4.30 -0.86 19.39
C ASP A 182 4.50 -2.21 18.67
N ARG A 183 4.69 -3.30 19.45
CA ARG A 183 4.83 -4.68 18.95
C ARG A 183 3.46 -5.27 18.61
N ARG A 184 2.71 -4.58 17.76
CA ARG A 184 1.36 -4.97 17.38
C ARG A 184 1.23 -5.25 15.89
N ILE A 185 0.37 -6.17 15.57
CA ILE A 185 0.07 -6.65 14.22
C ILE A 185 -1.45 -6.56 14.04
N ALA A 186 -1.91 -5.77 13.07
CA ALA A 186 -3.32 -5.72 12.75
C ALA A 186 -3.73 -6.97 11.95
N MET A 187 -4.84 -7.61 12.36
CA MET A 187 -5.49 -8.70 11.66
C MET A 187 -6.95 -8.34 11.38
N ASN A 188 -7.18 -7.62 10.28
CA ASN A 188 -8.51 -7.18 9.89
C ASN A 188 -8.90 -7.80 8.54
N GLY A 189 -10.22 -7.95 8.32
CA GLY A 189 -10.76 -8.59 7.13
C GLY A 189 -10.55 -10.11 7.12
N PRO A 190 -10.68 -10.78 5.95
CA PRO A 190 -10.64 -12.23 5.87
C PRO A 190 -9.25 -12.81 6.15
N VAL A 191 -9.22 -13.97 6.80
CA VAL A 191 -8.00 -14.74 7.01
C VAL A 191 -7.64 -15.48 5.72
N THR A 192 -6.69 -14.93 4.98
CA THR A 192 -6.18 -15.44 3.70
C THR A 192 -4.71 -15.85 3.84
N TYR A 193 -4.15 -16.43 2.78
CA TYR A 193 -2.70 -16.72 2.74
C TYR A 193 -1.86 -15.44 2.86
N ASN A 194 -2.30 -14.33 2.26
CA ASN A 194 -1.61 -13.04 2.37
C ASN A 194 -1.68 -12.49 3.81
N THR A 195 -2.83 -12.65 4.46
CA THR A 195 -2.99 -12.29 5.89
C THR A 195 -2.03 -13.12 6.75
N ALA A 196 -1.97 -14.44 6.51
CA ALA A 196 -1.06 -15.31 7.23
C ALA A 196 0.40 -14.97 7.00
N GLU A 197 0.80 -14.70 5.74
CA GLU A 197 2.16 -14.26 5.40
C GLU A 197 2.55 -12.99 6.15
N HIS A 198 1.68 -11.98 6.11
CA HIS A 198 1.89 -10.72 6.81
C HIS A 198 2.09 -10.93 8.32
N ILE A 199 1.18 -11.68 8.95
CA ILE A 199 1.20 -11.89 10.41
C ILE A 199 2.42 -12.71 10.83
N THR A 200 2.70 -13.82 10.14
CA THR A 200 3.84 -14.70 10.47
C THR A 200 5.18 -13.98 10.31
N THR A 201 5.34 -13.20 9.25
CA THR A 201 6.54 -12.39 9.02
C THR A 201 6.72 -11.35 10.13
N ARG A 202 5.64 -10.71 10.57
CA ARG A 202 5.71 -9.73 11.67
C ARG A 202 5.95 -10.37 13.03
N ILE A 203 5.37 -11.54 13.31
CA ILE A 203 5.68 -12.32 14.52
C ILE A 203 7.18 -12.64 14.55
N ASN A 204 7.72 -13.20 13.46
CA ASN A 204 9.14 -13.52 13.37
C ASN A 204 10.04 -12.29 13.53
N TYR A 205 9.67 -11.18 12.90
CA TYR A 205 10.40 -9.92 13.04
C TYR A 205 10.47 -9.45 14.50
N PHE A 206 9.33 -9.41 15.19
CA PHE A 206 9.29 -8.97 16.57
C PHE A 206 9.97 -9.98 17.51
N ASN A 207 9.76 -11.28 17.29
CA ASN A 207 10.43 -12.33 18.08
C ASN A 207 11.96 -12.25 17.97
N ASN A 208 12.49 -12.04 16.74
CA ASN A 208 13.92 -11.90 16.52
C ASN A 208 14.49 -10.58 17.09
N LYS A 209 13.68 -9.54 17.17
CA LYS A 209 14.09 -8.25 17.72
C LYS A 209 14.19 -8.29 19.25
N ASP A 210 13.25 -8.96 19.91
CA ASP A 210 13.20 -9.15 21.36
C ASP A 210 12.28 -10.34 21.67
N SER A 211 12.83 -11.40 22.20
CA SER A 211 12.11 -12.64 22.51
C SER A 211 11.40 -12.63 23.87
N GLN A 212 11.51 -11.56 24.65
CA GLN A 212 10.93 -11.46 25.99
C GLN A 212 9.63 -10.64 26.01
N LYS A 213 9.55 -9.64 25.13
CA LYS A 213 8.42 -8.70 25.13
C LYS A 213 7.23 -9.22 24.34
N PRO A 214 6.00 -9.05 24.88
CA PRO A 214 4.80 -9.56 24.22
C PRO A 214 4.56 -8.91 22.84
N ILE A 215 4.02 -9.72 21.92
CA ILE A 215 3.55 -9.33 20.60
C ILE A 215 2.02 -9.36 20.64
N PHE A 216 1.37 -8.34 20.09
CA PHE A 216 -0.08 -8.24 20.07
C PHE A 216 -0.65 -8.40 18.68
N ILE A 217 -1.50 -9.38 18.44
CA ILE A 217 -2.35 -9.45 17.26
C ILE A 217 -3.65 -8.73 17.62
N VAL A 218 -3.92 -7.61 16.92
CA VAL A 218 -5.10 -6.78 17.19
C VAL A 218 -6.13 -7.00 16.08
N ILE A 219 -7.28 -7.50 16.45
CA ILE A 219 -8.42 -7.78 15.58
C ILE A 219 -9.47 -6.70 15.83
N ASP A 220 -9.64 -5.77 14.90
CA ASP A 220 -10.80 -4.89 14.96
C ASP A 220 -12.02 -5.61 14.37
N THR A 221 -11.97 -6.06 13.13
CA THR A 221 -13.02 -6.83 12.51
C THR A 221 -12.44 -7.89 11.58
N SER A 222 -12.73 -9.17 11.88
CA SER A 222 -12.34 -10.29 11.01
C SER A 222 -13.44 -11.36 10.97
N PRO A 223 -13.97 -11.68 9.78
CA PRO A 223 -14.97 -12.75 9.63
C PRO A 223 -14.37 -14.17 9.67
N GLY A 224 -13.05 -14.29 9.85
CA GLY A 224 -12.35 -15.55 9.67
C GLY A 224 -12.01 -15.85 8.22
N GLY A 225 -11.92 -17.10 7.83
CA GLY A 225 -11.58 -17.50 6.45
C GLY A 225 -10.84 -18.83 6.38
N SER A 226 -9.77 -18.89 5.60
CA SER A 226 -9.04 -20.13 5.31
C SER A 226 -8.47 -20.78 6.59
N VAL A 227 -8.85 -22.02 6.83
CA VAL A 227 -8.34 -22.83 7.94
C VAL A 227 -6.82 -23.04 7.81
N MET A 228 -6.32 -23.31 6.60
CA MET A 228 -4.88 -23.50 6.36
C MET A 228 -4.08 -22.23 6.66
N ALA A 229 -4.60 -21.08 6.24
CA ALA A 229 -3.96 -19.79 6.54
C ALA A 229 -3.97 -19.51 8.06
N GLY A 230 -5.08 -19.80 8.73
CA GLY A 230 -5.18 -19.69 10.17
C GLY A 230 -4.23 -20.61 10.93
N TYR A 231 -4.07 -21.85 10.48
CA TYR A 231 -3.10 -22.78 11.05
C TYR A 231 -1.67 -22.27 10.94
N ARG A 232 -1.32 -21.66 9.81
CA ARG A 232 -0.01 -21.03 9.64
C ARG A 232 0.23 -19.94 10.69
N ILE A 233 -0.80 -19.12 10.98
CA ILE A 233 -0.74 -18.10 12.05
C ILE A 233 -0.56 -18.77 13.41
N LEU A 234 -1.40 -19.75 13.74
CA LEU A 234 -1.32 -20.47 15.02
C LEU A 234 0.05 -21.10 15.24
N LYS A 235 0.63 -21.71 14.20
CA LYS A 235 1.98 -22.31 14.28
C LYS A 235 3.07 -21.24 14.48
N ALA A 236 2.93 -20.06 13.90
CA ALA A 236 3.85 -18.97 14.15
C ALA A 236 3.72 -18.40 15.58
N MET A 237 2.50 -18.35 16.12
CA MET A 237 2.26 -17.98 17.51
C MET A 237 2.87 -18.99 18.48
N GLU A 238 2.64 -20.28 18.24
CA GLU A 238 3.17 -21.39 19.06
C GLU A 238 4.71 -21.48 19.00
N GLY A 239 5.28 -21.24 17.83
CA GLY A 239 6.75 -21.29 17.61
C GLY A 239 7.48 -20.01 18.04
N SER A 240 6.77 -18.96 18.44
CA SER A 240 7.38 -17.73 18.93
C SER A 240 7.87 -17.91 20.37
N THR A 241 9.11 -17.50 20.67
CA THR A 241 9.64 -17.43 22.03
C THR A 241 9.02 -16.24 22.77
N ALA A 242 8.82 -15.12 22.08
CA ALA A 242 8.08 -13.99 22.60
C ALA A 242 6.59 -14.37 22.74
N PRO A 243 5.94 -14.09 23.88
CA PRO A 243 4.53 -14.37 24.05
C PRO A 243 3.67 -13.61 23.02
N VAL A 244 2.72 -14.31 22.39
CA VAL A 244 1.82 -13.71 21.41
C VAL A 244 0.42 -13.65 21.98
N TYR A 245 -0.06 -12.44 22.22
CA TYR A 245 -1.39 -12.16 22.75
C TYR A 245 -2.34 -11.66 21.65
N VAL A 246 -3.62 -11.95 21.80
CA VAL A 246 -4.66 -11.52 20.86
C VAL A 246 -5.60 -10.53 21.54
N VAL A 247 -5.94 -9.46 20.84
CA VAL A 247 -6.88 -8.43 21.31
C VAL A 247 -8.01 -8.28 20.31
N VAL A 248 -9.24 -8.54 20.73
CA VAL A 248 -10.44 -8.35 19.92
C VAL A 248 -11.12 -7.05 20.32
N LYS A 249 -11.24 -6.12 19.36
CA LYS A 249 -11.85 -4.80 19.59
C LYS A 249 -13.35 -4.79 19.28
N SER A 250 -13.75 -5.36 18.16
CA SER A 250 -15.13 -5.30 17.67
C SER A 250 -15.69 -6.66 17.30
N PHE A 251 -15.03 -7.41 16.40
CA PHE A 251 -15.57 -8.64 15.86
C PHE A 251 -14.49 -9.65 15.45
N ALA A 252 -14.59 -10.86 15.96
CA ALA A 252 -13.78 -12.00 15.55
C ALA A 252 -14.66 -13.22 15.34
N ALA A 253 -14.73 -13.72 14.11
CA ALA A 253 -15.54 -14.88 13.79
C ALA A 253 -14.71 -16.03 13.20
N SER A 254 -15.22 -17.26 13.33
CA SER A 254 -14.68 -18.43 12.64
C SER A 254 -13.18 -18.64 12.93
N MET A 255 -12.32 -18.66 11.92
CA MET A 255 -10.88 -18.82 12.11
C MET A 255 -10.25 -17.70 12.95
N ALA A 256 -10.77 -16.47 12.88
CA ALA A 256 -10.30 -15.37 13.72
C ALA A 256 -10.66 -15.60 15.21
N ALA A 257 -11.84 -16.13 15.50
CA ALA A 257 -12.23 -16.55 16.85
C ALA A 257 -11.35 -17.70 17.34
N SER A 258 -11.03 -18.66 16.48
CA SER A 258 -10.12 -19.77 16.80
C SER A 258 -8.72 -19.27 17.16
N ILE A 259 -8.18 -18.32 16.42
CA ILE A 259 -6.87 -17.69 16.71
C ILE A 259 -6.92 -16.95 18.05
N CYS A 260 -8.02 -16.24 18.34
CA CYS A 260 -8.23 -15.59 19.63
C CYS A 260 -8.25 -16.60 20.78
N THR A 261 -9.07 -17.64 20.68
CA THR A 261 -9.24 -18.65 21.75
C THR A 261 -7.96 -19.44 22.00
N LEU A 262 -7.20 -19.76 20.95
CA LEU A 262 -5.98 -20.57 21.07
C LEU A 262 -4.72 -19.75 21.40
N ALA A 263 -4.83 -18.43 21.49
CA ALA A 263 -3.72 -17.58 21.94
C ALA A 263 -3.33 -17.90 23.38
N GLU A 264 -2.09 -17.62 23.75
CA GLU A 264 -1.60 -17.79 25.13
C GLU A 264 -2.44 -16.96 26.09
N LYS A 265 -2.62 -15.67 25.78
CA LYS A 265 -3.57 -14.76 26.41
C LYS A 265 -4.38 -14.04 25.34
N SER A 266 -5.66 -13.89 25.59
CA SER A 266 -6.55 -13.10 24.76
C SER A 266 -7.32 -12.09 25.60
N TYR A 267 -7.61 -10.95 24.98
CA TYR A 267 -8.35 -9.85 25.57
C TYR A 267 -9.43 -9.44 24.60
N ALA A 268 -10.62 -9.18 25.11
CA ALA A 268 -11.72 -8.67 24.31
C ALA A 268 -12.31 -7.41 24.94
N TYR A 269 -12.69 -6.44 24.11
CA TYR A 269 -13.47 -5.32 24.60
C TYR A 269 -14.85 -5.83 25.03
N PRO A 270 -15.48 -5.24 26.06
CA PRO A 270 -16.76 -5.76 26.62
C PRO A 270 -17.83 -6.00 25.57
N ASN A 271 -17.93 -5.13 24.57
CA ASN A 271 -18.91 -5.23 23.49
C ASN A 271 -18.35 -5.90 22.21
N ALA A 272 -17.14 -6.42 22.25
CA ALA A 272 -16.61 -7.19 21.12
C ALA A 272 -17.41 -8.49 20.99
N VAL A 273 -17.61 -8.91 19.75
CA VAL A 273 -18.33 -10.15 19.43
C VAL A 273 -17.35 -11.22 19.02
N ILE A 274 -17.38 -12.36 19.67
CA ILE A 274 -16.62 -13.56 19.32
C ILE A 274 -17.62 -14.62 18.85
N LEU A 275 -17.44 -15.11 17.62
CA LEU A 275 -18.34 -16.07 17.00
C LEU A 275 -17.59 -17.34 16.60
N HIS A 276 -17.94 -18.44 17.22
CA HIS A 276 -17.53 -19.77 16.80
C HIS A 276 -18.62 -20.46 15.98
N HIS A 277 -18.24 -21.18 14.97
CA HIS A 277 -19.11 -22.06 14.21
C HIS A 277 -18.37 -23.30 13.73
N GLN A 278 -19.12 -24.31 13.34
CA GLN A 278 -18.55 -25.52 12.76
C GLN A 278 -17.92 -25.19 11.38
N ILE A 279 -16.86 -25.91 11.03
CA ILE A 279 -16.21 -25.74 9.71
C ILE A 279 -17.24 -25.85 8.59
N SER A 280 -17.18 -24.96 7.64
CA SER A 280 -18.04 -24.95 6.48
C SER A 280 -17.20 -24.86 5.19
N SER A 281 -17.70 -25.46 4.12
CA SER A 281 -17.11 -25.41 2.79
C SER A 281 -18.10 -24.76 1.84
N THR A 282 -17.63 -23.81 1.04
CA THR A 282 -18.45 -23.15 0.03
C THR A 282 -18.01 -23.64 -1.36
N TYR A 283 -18.95 -24.22 -2.08
CA TYR A 283 -18.76 -24.67 -3.47
C TYR A 283 -19.51 -23.74 -4.39
N PHE A 284 -18.83 -22.98 -5.20
CA PHE A 284 -19.44 -22.08 -6.16
C PHE A 284 -19.27 -22.64 -7.57
N LEU A 285 -20.41 -22.90 -8.28
CA LEU A 285 -20.46 -23.41 -9.64
C LEU A 285 -19.66 -24.72 -9.88
N THR A 286 -19.47 -25.52 -8.83
CA THR A 286 -18.74 -26.79 -8.90
C THR A 286 -19.73 -27.95 -8.82
N ARG A 287 -19.62 -28.89 -9.77
CA ARG A 287 -20.37 -30.15 -9.72
C ARG A 287 -19.52 -31.17 -8.98
N LEU A 288 -20.02 -31.68 -7.88
CA LEU A 288 -19.40 -32.77 -7.14
C LEU A 288 -20.22 -34.05 -7.34
N ASN A 289 -19.56 -35.14 -7.70
CA ASN A 289 -20.16 -36.47 -7.65
C ASN A 289 -20.22 -36.99 -6.21
N LEU A 290 -20.87 -38.12 -5.96
CA LEU A 290 -21.07 -38.68 -4.61
C LEU A 290 -19.75 -39.02 -3.92
N THR A 291 -18.75 -39.47 -4.67
CA THR A 291 -17.41 -39.78 -4.13
C THR A 291 -16.70 -38.52 -3.66
N GLU A 292 -16.69 -37.48 -4.48
CA GLU A 292 -16.09 -36.20 -4.15
C GLU A 292 -16.80 -35.52 -2.97
N GLN A 293 -18.12 -35.66 -2.85
CA GLN A 293 -18.87 -35.15 -1.69
C GLN A 293 -18.45 -35.89 -0.41
N LYS A 294 -18.28 -37.24 -0.49
CA LYS A 294 -17.83 -38.02 0.65
C LYS A 294 -16.41 -37.65 1.05
N GLU A 295 -15.49 -37.57 0.11
CA GLU A 295 -14.09 -37.19 0.36
C GLU A 295 -14.01 -35.78 0.99
N SER A 296 -14.77 -34.82 0.47
CA SER A 296 -14.85 -33.47 1.03
C SER A 296 -15.43 -33.43 2.44
N TYR A 297 -16.41 -34.25 2.73
CA TYR A 297 -16.97 -34.40 4.07
C TYR A 297 -15.95 -35.00 5.03
N GLU A 298 -15.27 -36.08 4.63
CA GLU A 298 -14.24 -36.72 5.45
C GLU A 298 -13.05 -35.80 5.73
N GLU A 299 -12.61 -35.02 4.72
CA GLU A 299 -11.59 -33.99 4.88
C GLU A 299 -12.05 -32.90 5.86
N SER A 300 -13.27 -32.41 5.70
CA SER A 300 -13.86 -31.39 6.61
C SER A 300 -13.93 -31.90 8.04
N GLN A 301 -14.28 -33.18 8.24
CA GLN A 301 -14.28 -33.79 9.58
C GLN A 301 -12.87 -33.84 10.20
N GLN A 302 -11.86 -34.16 9.40
CA GLN A 302 -10.47 -34.21 9.88
C GLN A 302 -9.99 -32.80 10.28
N TRP A 303 -10.30 -31.78 9.48
CA TRP A 303 -9.97 -30.39 9.80
C TRP A 303 -10.76 -29.90 11.02
N TRP A 304 -12.03 -30.24 11.08
CA TRP A 304 -12.87 -29.89 12.24
C TRP A 304 -12.28 -30.44 13.53
N LYS A 305 -11.94 -31.72 13.55
CA LYS A 305 -11.35 -32.35 14.73
C LYS A 305 -10.05 -31.66 15.17
N ARG A 306 -9.21 -31.27 14.22
CA ARG A 306 -7.95 -30.57 14.51
C ARG A 306 -8.16 -29.17 15.07
N LEU A 307 -9.25 -28.49 14.71
CA LEU A 307 -9.59 -27.16 15.24
C LEU A 307 -10.39 -27.27 16.54
N ALA A 308 -11.46 -28.07 16.55
CA ALA A 308 -12.41 -28.12 17.65
C ALA A 308 -11.77 -28.69 18.94
N SER A 309 -10.93 -29.73 18.84
CA SER A 309 -10.33 -30.34 20.02
C SER A 309 -9.43 -29.39 20.81
N PRO A 310 -8.47 -28.66 20.22
CA PRO A 310 -7.70 -27.68 20.96
C PRO A 310 -8.55 -26.53 21.54
N ILE A 311 -9.57 -26.09 20.81
CA ILE A 311 -10.49 -25.04 21.31
C ILE A 311 -11.26 -25.52 22.51
N ALA A 312 -11.91 -26.70 22.43
CA ALA A 312 -12.65 -27.30 23.52
C ALA A 312 -11.75 -27.53 24.76
N GLN A 313 -10.52 -28.05 24.52
CA GLN A 313 -9.54 -28.23 25.58
C GLN A 313 -9.15 -26.91 26.25
N LYS A 314 -8.91 -25.86 25.45
CA LYS A 314 -8.59 -24.51 25.98
C LYS A 314 -9.74 -23.93 26.80
N MET A 315 -10.98 -24.19 26.39
CA MET A 315 -12.19 -23.79 27.09
C MET A 315 -12.52 -24.71 28.29
N GLY A 316 -11.79 -25.79 28.55
CA GLY A 316 -12.04 -26.73 29.64
C GLY A 316 -13.31 -27.57 29.47
N ILE A 317 -13.77 -27.79 28.23
CA ILE A 317 -15.00 -28.55 27.92
C ILE A 317 -14.67 -29.71 26.96
N SER A 318 -15.60 -30.69 26.87
CA SER A 318 -15.47 -31.77 25.89
C SER A 318 -15.80 -31.29 24.46
N ASN A 319 -15.36 -32.06 23.45
CA ASN A 319 -15.74 -31.78 22.07
C ASN A 319 -17.24 -31.83 21.83
N GLU A 320 -17.92 -32.77 22.50
CA GLU A 320 -19.38 -32.94 22.43
C GLU A 320 -20.10 -31.74 23.04
N GLU A 321 -19.61 -31.24 24.18
CA GLU A 321 -20.17 -30.03 24.80
C GLU A 321 -19.90 -28.79 23.95
N PHE A 322 -18.73 -28.69 23.32
CA PHE A 322 -18.43 -27.62 22.37
C PHE A 322 -19.42 -27.63 21.21
N ILE A 323 -19.63 -28.79 20.56
CA ILE A 323 -20.61 -28.92 19.47
C ILE A 323 -22.01 -28.57 19.95
N LYS A 324 -22.41 -29.04 21.14
CA LYS A 324 -23.72 -28.74 21.71
C LYS A 324 -23.92 -27.23 21.90
N ARG A 325 -22.89 -26.50 22.35
CA ARG A 325 -22.99 -25.05 22.52
C ARG A 325 -23.10 -24.33 21.16
N LEU A 326 -22.40 -24.78 20.13
CA LEU A 326 -22.56 -24.23 18.79
C LEU A 326 -24.02 -24.25 18.32
N TYR A 327 -24.73 -25.36 18.58
CA TYR A 327 -26.12 -25.58 18.14
C TYR A 327 -27.17 -25.22 19.20
N ALA A 328 -26.78 -24.68 20.36
CA ALA A 328 -27.72 -24.39 21.44
C ALA A 328 -28.72 -23.29 21.14
N LYS A 329 -28.29 -22.29 20.35
CA LYS A 329 -29.10 -21.09 20.04
C LYS A 329 -29.54 -21.03 18.58
N THR A 330 -28.81 -21.63 17.66
CA THR A 330 -29.04 -21.54 16.21
C THR A 330 -28.89 -22.90 15.54
N SER A 331 -29.72 -23.18 14.53
CA SER A 331 -29.59 -24.38 13.71
C SER A 331 -28.41 -24.33 12.75
N SER A 332 -27.83 -23.12 12.51
CA SER A 332 -26.62 -22.92 11.74
C SER A 332 -25.34 -23.33 12.49
N GLY A 333 -25.46 -23.61 13.80
CA GLY A 333 -24.30 -23.97 14.61
C GLY A 333 -23.37 -22.80 14.89
N GLU A 334 -23.93 -21.64 15.16
CA GLU A 334 -23.20 -20.42 15.51
C GLU A 334 -23.35 -20.16 17.02
N TRP A 335 -22.21 -20.09 17.68
CA TRP A 335 -22.11 -19.70 19.09
C TRP A 335 -21.43 -18.32 19.16
N THR A 336 -22.22 -17.34 19.57
CA THR A 336 -21.80 -15.95 19.69
C THR A 336 -21.79 -15.52 21.13
N GLU A 337 -20.73 -14.89 21.58
CA GLU A 337 -20.59 -14.27 22.90
C GLU A 337 -20.06 -12.87 22.80
N PHE A 338 -20.45 -11.99 23.70
CA PHE A 338 -19.83 -10.72 23.91
C PHE A 338 -18.52 -10.87 24.70
N GLY A 339 -17.57 -9.96 24.52
CA GLY A 339 -16.29 -10.01 25.20
C GLY A 339 -16.40 -10.04 26.72
N ILE A 340 -17.46 -9.45 27.29
CA ILE A 340 -17.76 -9.49 28.73
C ILE A 340 -18.20 -10.88 29.19
N GLU A 341 -18.71 -11.73 28.30
CA GLU A 341 -19.19 -13.09 28.58
C GLU A 341 -18.14 -14.15 28.28
N ALA A 342 -17.18 -13.83 27.37
CA ALA A 342 -16.15 -14.73 26.87
C ALA A 342 -14.93 -14.76 27.82
N GLN A 343 -15.13 -15.08 29.08
CA GLN A 343 -14.07 -15.18 30.12
C GLN A 343 -13.65 -16.63 30.37
#